data_5dba706d47676ed85e26234375c81b8b
#
_entry.id   5dba706d47676ed85e26234375c81b8b
#
_cell.length_a   1.000
_cell.length_b   1.000
_cell.length_c   1.000
_cell.angle_alpha   90.00
_cell.angle_beta   90.00
_cell.angle_gamma   90.00
#
_symmetry.space_group_name_H-M   'P 1'
#
loop_
_entity.id
_entity.type
_entity.pdbx_description
1 polymer ?
#
loop_
_entity_poly.entity_id
_entity_poly.type
_entity_poly.pdbx_seq_one_letter_code
_entity_poly.pdbx_strand_id
1 'polypeptide(L)'
;EDAFPVTSCDCPDCRAACLNSPGWFMPEQIPALAEHLGVSVEKLFRGKLAVGVTCMPDGQQVHGVMPHKLRDGKKAGTVWTLLELADPGRCVFFDRGKCTIYKFRPYECARMMHDRPDEAVNLRHRIVPRWTTAALKEYGELVKGNLSTHQPNKKRRP
;
A
#
# COMPACT_ATOMS: atom_id res chain seq x y z
N GLU A 1 5.25 -3.44 -20.64
CA GLU A 1 6.55 -3.40 -19.98
C GLU A 1 6.53 -2.44 -18.81
N ASP A 2 7.10 -2.84 -17.70
CA ASP A 2 7.08 -2.03 -16.48
C ASP A 2 8.18 -0.98 -16.51
N ALA A 3 7.80 0.30 -16.33
CA ALA A 3 8.76 1.40 -16.34
C ALA A 3 9.59 1.44 -15.05
N PHE A 4 9.18 0.73 -14.02
CA PHE A 4 9.84 0.73 -12.72
C PHE A 4 10.47 -0.64 -12.46
N PRO A 5 11.78 -0.78 -12.60
CA PRO A 5 12.43 -2.07 -12.39
C PRO A 5 12.42 -2.48 -10.92
N VAL A 6 12.44 -3.78 -10.69
CA VAL A 6 12.60 -4.30 -9.34
C VAL A 6 13.98 -3.92 -8.82
N THR A 7 14.03 -3.38 -7.61
CA THR A 7 15.29 -3.00 -6.96
C THR A 7 15.56 -3.91 -5.78
N SER A 8 16.84 -4.01 -5.43
CA SER A 8 17.26 -4.80 -4.28
C SER A 8 18.27 -3.97 -3.53
N CYS A 9 17.82 -3.27 -2.52
CA CYS A 9 18.67 -2.35 -1.78
C CYS A 9 18.37 -2.44 -0.29
N ASP A 10 19.41 -2.35 0.51
CA ASP A 10 19.34 -2.46 1.96
C ASP A 10 19.94 -1.24 2.62
N CYS A 11 19.89 -0.09 1.93
CA CYS A 11 20.46 1.14 2.47
C CYS A 11 19.52 1.77 3.50
N PRO A 12 19.99 2.74 4.29
CA PRO A 12 19.17 3.38 5.33
C PRO A 12 17.90 4.01 4.79
N ASP A 13 17.94 4.60 3.57
CA ASP A 13 16.76 5.22 2.99
C ASP A 13 15.69 4.18 2.67
N CYS A 14 16.08 3.02 2.15
CA CYS A 14 15.14 1.94 1.88
C CYS A 14 14.55 1.37 3.16
N ARG A 15 15.36 1.25 4.19
CA ARG A 15 14.88 0.79 5.50
C ARG A 15 13.94 1.79 6.14
N ALA A 16 14.16 3.08 5.90
CA ALA A 16 13.30 4.11 6.47
C ALA A 16 11.85 3.93 6.01
N ALA A 17 11.64 3.49 4.77
CA ALA A 17 10.29 3.21 4.28
C ALA A 17 9.63 2.10 5.09
N CYS A 18 10.36 1.03 5.40
CA CYS A 18 9.84 -0.07 6.21
C CYS A 18 9.53 0.36 7.65
N LEU A 19 10.24 1.37 8.14
CA LEU A 19 10.06 1.85 9.50
C LEU A 19 8.98 2.92 9.62
N ASN A 20 8.61 3.58 8.51
CA ASN A 20 7.73 4.73 8.60
C ASN A 20 6.57 4.71 7.62
N SER A 21 6.74 4.11 6.45
CA SER A 21 5.74 4.24 5.40
C SER A 21 5.80 3.04 4.44
N PRO A 22 5.13 1.94 4.80
CA PRO A 22 5.10 0.78 3.90
C PRO A 22 4.50 1.13 2.55
N GLY A 23 5.02 0.49 1.51
CA GLY A 23 4.51 0.69 0.16
C GLY A 23 3.22 -0.07 -0.10
N TRP A 24 2.52 0.31 -1.18
CA TRP A 24 1.24 -0.30 -1.53
C TRP A 24 1.42 -1.54 -2.40
N PHE A 25 0.48 -2.47 -2.25
CA PHE A 25 0.36 -3.63 -3.14
C PHE A 25 -0.37 -3.27 -4.42
N MET A 26 -0.11 -4.03 -5.49
CA MET A 26 -1.07 -4.16 -6.59
C MET A 26 -2.15 -5.15 -6.14
N PRO A 27 -3.39 -5.00 -6.66
CA PRO A 27 -4.49 -5.88 -6.20
C PRO A 27 -4.19 -7.36 -6.34
N GLU A 28 -3.57 -7.78 -7.43
CA GLU A 28 -3.32 -9.20 -7.68
C GLU A 28 -2.24 -9.79 -6.78
N GLN A 29 -1.45 -8.96 -6.12
CA GLN A 29 -0.41 -9.45 -5.23
C GLN A 29 -0.95 -10.03 -3.94
N ILE A 30 -2.12 -9.59 -3.50
CA ILE A 30 -2.64 -9.98 -2.20
C ILE A 30 -3.09 -11.43 -2.17
N PRO A 31 -3.87 -11.92 -3.17
CA PRO A 31 -4.19 -13.36 -3.19
C PRO A 31 -2.95 -14.23 -3.27
N ALA A 32 -1.93 -13.80 -4.03
CA ALA A 32 -0.69 -14.56 -4.13
C ALA A 32 0.04 -14.64 -2.79
N LEU A 33 0.08 -13.53 -2.04
CA LEU A 33 0.69 -13.51 -0.72
C LEU A 33 -0.11 -14.38 0.24
N ALA A 34 -1.42 -14.31 0.20
CA ALA A 34 -2.28 -15.13 1.06
C ALA A 34 -2.01 -16.61 0.82
N GLU A 35 -1.92 -17.00 -0.44
CA GLU A 35 -1.62 -18.38 -0.79
C GLU A 35 -0.25 -18.82 -0.26
N HIS A 36 0.75 -17.96 -0.42
CA HIS A 36 2.09 -18.24 0.09
C HIS A 36 2.08 -18.44 1.61
N LEU A 37 1.30 -17.65 2.32
CA LEU A 37 1.22 -17.74 3.79
C LEU A 37 0.24 -18.79 4.27
N GLY A 38 -0.51 -19.42 3.37
CA GLY A 38 -1.46 -20.46 3.73
C GLY A 38 -2.70 -19.97 4.45
N VAL A 39 -3.14 -18.74 4.16
CA VAL A 39 -4.31 -18.14 4.80
C VAL A 39 -5.24 -17.57 3.74
N SER A 40 -6.49 -17.28 4.13
CA SER A 40 -7.41 -16.59 3.24
C SER A 40 -7.04 -15.11 3.11
N VAL A 41 -7.54 -14.47 2.06
CA VAL A 41 -7.34 -13.03 1.88
C VAL A 41 -7.93 -12.26 3.06
N GLU A 42 -9.11 -12.66 3.53
CA GLU A 42 -9.74 -12.00 4.67
C GLU A 42 -8.87 -12.11 5.93
N LYS A 43 -8.34 -13.28 6.20
CA LYS A 43 -7.50 -13.48 7.39
C LYS A 43 -6.20 -12.69 7.27
N LEU A 44 -5.61 -12.67 6.08
CA LEU A 44 -4.41 -11.87 5.84
C LEU A 44 -4.69 -10.39 6.06
N PHE A 45 -5.80 -9.89 5.50
CA PHE A 45 -6.16 -8.49 5.62
C PHE A 45 -6.39 -8.10 7.09
N ARG A 46 -7.18 -8.89 7.79
CA ARG A 46 -7.52 -8.55 9.18
C ARG A 46 -6.33 -8.66 10.13
N GLY A 47 -5.33 -9.44 9.78
CA GLY A 47 -4.17 -9.63 10.64
C GLY A 47 -2.95 -8.83 10.28
N LYS A 48 -2.76 -8.50 9.00
CA LYS A 48 -1.49 -7.96 8.53
C LYS A 48 -1.61 -6.79 7.56
N LEU A 49 -2.78 -6.48 7.06
CA LEU A 49 -2.92 -5.45 6.04
C LEU A 49 -3.79 -4.31 6.53
N ALA A 50 -3.87 -3.25 5.72
CA ALA A 50 -4.70 -2.09 6.03
C ALA A 50 -5.05 -1.39 4.73
N VAL A 51 -6.09 -0.56 4.78
CA VAL A 51 -6.45 0.30 3.65
C VAL A 51 -5.75 1.64 3.87
N GLY A 52 -4.89 1.99 2.93
CA GLY A 52 -4.23 3.29 2.93
C GLY A 52 -4.95 4.27 2.04
N VAL A 53 -4.58 5.53 2.15
CA VAL A 53 -5.15 6.61 1.34
C VAL A 53 -4.02 7.49 0.84
N THR A 54 -4.16 7.99 -0.38
CA THR A 54 -3.21 8.94 -0.93
C THR A 54 -3.98 10.06 -1.62
N CYS A 55 -3.36 11.23 -1.69
CA CYS A 55 -3.97 12.40 -2.33
C CYS A 55 -3.38 12.57 -3.72
N MET A 56 -4.24 12.61 -4.74
CA MET A 56 -3.82 12.82 -6.11
C MET A 56 -3.57 14.29 -6.38
N PRO A 57 -2.81 14.63 -7.45
CA PRO A 57 -2.54 16.04 -7.75
C PRO A 57 -3.79 16.90 -7.92
N ASP A 58 -4.91 16.32 -8.35
CA ASP A 58 -6.16 17.05 -8.50
C ASP A 58 -6.98 17.13 -7.21
N GLY A 59 -6.41 16.69 -6.08
CA GLY A 59 -7.04 16.79 -4.78
C GLY A 59 -7.89 15.60 -4.37
N GLN A 60 -8.10 14.64 -5.27
CA GLN A 60 -8.90 13.46 -4.91
C GLN A 60 -8.12 12.56 -3.95
N GLN A 61 -8.83 12.04 -2.95
CA GLN A 61 -8.27 11.02 -2.08
C GLN A 61 -8.72 9.66 -2.58
N VAL A 62 -7.75 8.76 -2.72
CA VAL A 62 -8.02 7.42 -3.27
C VAL A 62 -7.40 6.37 -2.36
N HIS A 63 -8.02 5.21 -2.34
CA HIS A 63 -7.64 4.13 -1.43
C HIS A 63 -6.94 2.98 -2.16
N GLY A 64 -6.13 2.27 -1.41
CA GLY A 64 -5.49 1.04 -1.85
C GLY A 64 -5.12 0.24 -0.63
N VAL A 65 -4.52 -0.93 -0.83
CA VAL A 65 -4.17 -1.81 0.29
C VAL A 65 -2.67 -1.86 0.46
N MET A 66 -2.24 -1.80 1.69
CA MET A 66 -0.84 -1.77 2.08
C MET A 66 -0.62 -2.70 3.28
N PRO A 67 0.63 -3.04 3.61
CA PRO A 67 0.91 -3.70 4.88
C PRO A 67 0.48 -2.82 6.05
N HIS A 68 0.01 -3.46 7.12
CA HIS A 68 -0.32 -2.73 8.34
C HIS A 68 0.93 -2.06 8.90
N LYS A 69 0.78 -0.83 9.33
CA LYS A 69 1.84 -0.04 9.94
C LYS A 69 1.58 -0.05 11.45
N LEU A 70 2.52 -0.57 12.21
CA LEU A 70 2.35 -0.74 13.63
C LEU A 70 2.25 0.61 14.34
N ARG A 71 1.17 0.83 15.05
CA ARG A 71 0.89 2.06 15.76
C ARG A 71 -0.05 1.75 16.91
N ASP A 72 0.23 2.39 18.06
CA ASP A 72 -0.59 2.18 19.26
C ASP A 72 -2.05 2.55 18.98
N GLY A 73 -2.95 1.68 19.39
CA GLY A 73 -4.38 1.91 19.21
C GLY A 73 -4.92 1.68 17.82
N LYS A 74 -4.07 1.24 16.87
CA LYS A 74 -4.50 1.00 15.50
C LYS A 74 -4.39 -0.49 15.18
N LYS A 75 -5.47 -1.05 14.67
CA LYS A 75 -5.54 -2.48 14.33
C LYS A 75 -5.36 -2.69 12.83
N ALA A 76 -4.84 -3.84 12.47
CA ALA A 76 -4.84 -4.27 11.07
C ALA A 76 -6.28 -4.46 10.60
N GLY A 77 -6.46 -4.48 9.28
CA GLY A 77 -7.79 -4.66 8.70
C GLY A 77 -8.69 -3.45 8.84
N THR A 78 -8.13 -2.25 8.99
CA THR A 78 -8.89 -1.01 9.12
C THR A 78 -8.43 0.01 8.09
N VAL A 79 -9.18 1.11 7.99
CA VAL A 79 -8.87 2.21 7.09
C VAL A 79 -8.06 3.27 7.84
N TRP A 80 -6.98 3.75 7.20
CA TRP A 80 -6.14 4.79 7.77
C TRP A 80 -6.48 6.13 7.12
N THR A 81 -6.46 7.19 7.93
CA THR A 81 -6.61 8.57 7.42
C THR A 81 -5.24 9.11 7.04
N LEU A 82 -5.23 10.22 6.29
CA LEU A 82 -3.97 10.88 5.94
C LEU A 82 -3.18 11.29 7.18
N LEU A 83 -3.87 11.76 8.22
CA LEU A 83 -3.21 12.14 9.47
C LEU A 83 -2.55 10.94 10.13
N GLU A 84 -3.26 9.82 10.18
CA GLU A 84 -2.70 8.61 10.77
C GLU A 84 -1.48 8.12 10.00
N LEU A 85 -1.52 8.23 8.67
CA LEU A 85 -0.42 7.80 7.82
C LEU A 85 0.81 8.69 7.95
N ALA A 86 0.64 9.93 8.40
CA ALA A 86 1.74 10.86 8.57
C ALA A 86 2.63 10.48 9.76
N ASP A 87 2.09 9.77 10.75
CA ASP A 87 2.88 9.35 11.91
C ASP A 87 3.76 8.16 11.57
N PRO A 88 4.95 8.07 12.13
CA PRO A 88 5.83 6.93 11.88
C PRO A 88 5.26 5.64 12.47
N GLY A 89 5.65 4.52 11.88
CA GLY A 89 5.23 3.22 12.35
C GLY A 89 5.88 2.14 11.49
N ARG A 90 6.35 1.09 12.15
CA ARG A 90 7.04 0.00 11.47
C ARG A 90 6.06 -0.87 10.68
N CYS A 91 6.45 -1.25 9.47
CA CYS A 91 5.68 -2.21 8.68
C CYS A 91 5.59 -3.54 9.45
N VAL A 92 4.39 -4.13 9.46
CA VAL A 92 4.16 -5.38 10.19
C VAL A 92 5.05 -6.53 9.70
N PHE A 93 5.46 -6.49 8.43
CA PHE A 93 6.32 -7.52 7.86
C PHE A 93 7.81 -7.24 8.04
N PHE A 94 8.17 -6.10 8.61
CA PHE A 94 9.57 -5.76 8.84
C PHE A 94 9.95 -6.18 10.26
N ASP A 95 10.78 -7.21 10.36
CA ASP A 95 11.15 -7.77 11.65
C ASP A 95 12.64 -8.04 11.67
N ARG A 96 13.29 -7.64 12.76
CA ARG A 96 14.73 -7.85 12.97
C ARG A 96 15.57 -7.38 11.79
N GLY A 97 15.20 -6.23 11.23
CA GLY A 97 15.93 -5.61 10.13
C GLY A 97 15.67 -6.21 8.76
N LYS A 98 14.67 -7.08 8.63
CA LYS A 98 14.39 -7.76 7.36
C LYS A 98 12.90 -7.78 7.07
N CYS A 99 12.58 -7.74 5.77
CA CYS A 99 11.21 -7.93 5.31
C CYS A 99 10.89 -9.43 5.29
N THR A 100 9.92 -9.84 6.10
CA THR A 100 9.59 -11.27 6.23
C THR A 100 8.88 -11.82 5.00
N ILE A 101 8.39 -10.94 4.12
CA ILE A 101 7.75 -11.35 2.86
C ILE A 101 8.54 -10.84 1.65
N TYR A 102 9.86 -10.83 1.74
CA TYR A 102 10.71 -10.16 0.76
C TYR A 102 10.36 -10.50 -0.69
N LYS A 103 10.14 -11.78 -1.00
CA LYS A 103 9.81 -12.20 -2.37
C LYS A 103 8.41 -11.79 -2.80
N PHE A 104 7.53 -11.49 -1.85
CA PHE A 104 6.15 -11.10 -2.09
C PHE A 104 5.88 -9.68 -1.61
N ARG A 105 6.93 -8.88 -1.50
CA ARG A 105 6.77 -7.52 -0.99
C ARG A 105 5.91 -6.69 -1.93
N PRO A 106 5.24 -5.66 -1.39
CA PRO A 106 4.37 -4.82 -2.22
C PRO A 106 5.09 -4.27 -3.45
N TYR A 107 4.34 -4.08 -4.51
CA TYR A 107 4.86 -3.53 -5.76
C TYR A 107 5.71 -2.28 -5.49
N GLU A 108 5.20 -1.37 -4.66
CA GLU A 108 5.91 -0.13 -4.37
C GLU A 108 7.23 -0.40 -3.64
N CYS A 109 7.21 -1.31 -2.68
CA CYS A 109 8.43 -1.65 -1.94
C CYS A 109 9.48 -2.27 -2.85
N ALA A 110 9.05 -3.10 -3.79
CA ALA A 110 9.97 -3.82 -4.67
C ALA A 110 10.64 -2.92 -5.70
N ARG A 111 10.07 -1.75 -5.96
CA ARG A 111 10.53 -0.86 -7.02
C ARG A 111 10.95 0.51 -6.52
N MET A 112 11.19 0.61 -5.22
CA MET A 112 11.60 1.88 -4.63
C MET A 112 12.97 2.31 -5.15
N MET A 113 13.05 3.57 -5.57
CA MET A 113 14.27 4.14 -6.12
C MET A 113 14.79 5.22 -5.18
N HIS A 114 15.68 4.82 -4.27
CA HIS A 114 16.18 5.73 -3.24
C HIS A 114 17.06 6.84 -3.81
N ASP A 115 17.65 6.62 -4.99
CA ASP A 115 18.47 7.62 -5.65
C ASP A 115 17.65 8.55 -6.55
N ARG A 116 16.35 8.35 -6.61
CA ARG A 116 15.42 9.17 -7.41
C ARG A 116 14.16 9.44 -6.61
N PRO A 117 14.26 10.27 -5.57
CA PRO A 117 13.09 10.49 -4.70
C PRO A 117 11.89 11.07 -5.45
N ASP A 118 12.11 11.81 -6.54
CA ASP A 118 11.01 12.37 -7.32
C ASP A 118 10.18 11.28 -8.00
N GLU A 119 10.75 10.10 -8.21
CA GLU A 119 10.03 9.00 -8.86
C GLU A 119 9.04 8.32 -7.92
N ALA A 120 9.15 8.55 -6.62
CA ALA A 120 8.26 7.90 -5.66
C ALA A 120 6.80 8.26 -5.92
N VAL A 121 6.54 9.52 -6.27
CA VAL A 121 5.18 9.97 -6.58
C VAL A 121 4.67 9.27 -7.84
N ASN A 122 5.51 9.17 -8.86
CA ASN A 122 5.14 8.49 -10.10
C ASN A 122 4.86 7.02 -9.87
N LEU A 123 5.64 6.38 -9.00
CA LEU A 123 5.44 4.98 -8.66
C LEU A 123 4.06 4.77 -8.03
N ARG A 124 3.68 5.61 -7.07
CA ARG A 124 2.37 5.54 -6.44
C ARG A 124 1.26 5.77 -7.48
N HIS A 125 1.47 6.70 -8.40
CA HIS A 125 0.49 6.98 -9.45
C HIS A 125 0.33 5.81 -10.41
N ARG A 126 1.30 4.94 -10.51
CA ARG A 126 1.20 3.72 -11.30
C ARG A 126 0.27 2.71 -10.64
N ILE A 127 0.24 2.71 -9.32
CA ILE A 127 -0.53 1.75 -8.53
C ILE A 127 -2.00 2.17 -8.41
N VAL A 128 -2.24 3.45 -8.22
CA VAL A 128 -3.58 3.99 -7.95
C VAL A 128 -4.63 3.54 -8.98
N PRO A 129 -4.37 3.60 -10.30
CA PRO A 129 -5.41 3.21 -11.27
C PRO A 129 -5.75 1.72 -11.21
N ARG A 130 -4.89 0.90 -10.64
CA ARG A 130 -5.15 -0.53 -10.52
C ARG A 130 -6.13 -0.83 -9.38
N TRP A 131 -6.26 0.07 -8.42
CA TRP A 131 -7.22 -0.07 -7.33
C TRP A 131 -8.56 0.50 -7.77
N THR A 132 -9.22 -0.26 -8.64
CA THR A 132 -10.55 0.09 -9.18
C THR A 132 -11.63 -0.19 -8.14
N THR A 133 -12.85 0.25 -8.45
CA THR A 133 -13.99 -0.05 -7.59
C THR A 133 -14.14 -1.56 -7.38
N ALA A 134 -13.96 -2.34 -8.45
CA ALA A 134 -14.04 -3.80 -8.35
C ALA A 134 -12.93 -4.37 -7.45
N ALA A 135 -11.72 -3.86 -7.59
CA ALA A 135 -10.58 -4.35 -6.79
C ALA A 135 -10.76 -4.02 -5.30
N LEU A 136 -11.37 -2.88 -4.98
CA LEU A 136 -11.55 -2.45 -3.61
C LEU A 136 -12.81 -3.03 -2.95
N LYS A 137 -13.69 -3.66 -3.72
CA LYS A 137 -14.99 -4.07 -3.22
C LYS A 137 -14.91 -4.96 -1.98
N GLU A 138 -14.10 -6.00 -2.04
CA GLU A 138 -14.04 -6.93 -0.91
C GLU A 138 -13.47 -6.26 0.35
N TYR A 139 -12.52 -5.34 0.17
CA TYR A 139 -11.94 -4.64 1.32
C TYR A 139 -12.92 -3.64 1.91
N GLY A 140 -13.69 -2.97 1.06
CA GLY A 140 -14.77 -2.11 1.53
C GLY A 140 -15.79 -2.86 2.35
N GLU A 141 -16.13 -4.07 1.90
CA GLU A 141 -17.05 -4.92 2.65
C GLU A 141 -16.46 -5.34 4.00
N LEU A 142 -15.18 -5.68 4.01
CA LEU A 142 -14.51 -6.10 5.25
C LEU A 142 -14.39 -4.97 6.26
N VAL A 143 -14.15 -3.75 5.82
CA VAL A 143 -14.06 -2.60 6.73
C VAL A 143 -15.40 -1.93 6.96
N LYS A 144 -16.45 -2.35 6.23
CA LYS A 144 -17.81 -1.79 6.32
C LYS A 144 -17.80 -0.30 6.05
N GLY A 145 -17.11 0.09 4.98
CA GLY A 145 -16.99 1.50 4.62
C GLY A 145 -16.85 1.68 3.12
N ASN A 146 -17.01 2.94 2.70
CA ASN A 146 -16.88 3.31 1.29
C ASN A 146 -15.43 3.68 1.00
N LEU A 147 -14.86 3.02 -0.01
CA LEU A 147 -13.49 3.29 -0.43
C LEU A 147 -13.52 4.03 -1.75
N SER A 148 -12.65 5.02 -1.90
CA SER A 148 -12.66 5.94 -3.03
C SER A 148 -11.65 5.53 -4.09
N THR A 149 -12.05 5.67 -5.37
CA THR A 149 -11.18 5.43 -6.51
C THR A 149 -10.96 6.75 -7.26
N HIS A 150 -9.91 6.77 -8.08
CA HIS A 150 -9.58 7.96 -8.84
C HIS A 150 -10.55 8.15 -10.02
N GLN A 151 -11.08 9.37 -10.17
CA GLN A 151 -12.02 9.75 -11.21
C GLN A 151 -11.41 10.86 -12.05
N PRO A 152 -10.57 10.51 -13.04
CA PRO A 152 -9.72 11.53 -13.69
C PRO A 152 -10.48 12.65 -14.39
N ASN A 153 -11.68 12.37 -14.93
CA ASN A 153 -12.41 13.37 -15.70
C ASN A 153 -13.61 13.94 -14.96
N LYS A 154 -13.78 13.59 -13.71
CA LYS A 154 -15.00 13.94 -13.01
C LYS A 154 -15.20 15.42 -12.86
N LYS A 155 -14.15 16.17 -12.65
CA LYS A 155 -14.24 17.61 -12.39
C LYS A 155 -14.25 18.47 -13.65
N ARG A 156 -14.19 17.87 -14.83
CA ARG A 156 -14.18 18.61 -16.09
C ARG A 156 -15.53 19.12 -16.50
N ARG A 157 -16.52 18.92 -15.70
CA ARG A 157 -17.85 19.37 -16.02
C ARG A 157 -17.95 20.87 -15.97
N PRO A 158 -18.49 21.52 -17.01
CA PRO A 158 -18.72 22.97 -16.97
C PRO A 158 -19.78 23.34 -15.98
#